data_d7d0299e97a5c118e655065db70d7f83
#
_entry.id   d7d0299e97a5c118e655065db70d7f83
#
_cell.length_a   1.000
_cell.length_b   1.000
_cell.length_c   1.000
_cell.angle_alpha   90.00
_cell.angle_beta   90.00
_cell.angle_gamma   90.00
#
_symmetry.space_group_name_H-M   'P 1'
#
loop_
_entity.id
_entity.type
_entity.pdbx_description
1 polymer ?
#
loop_
_entity_poly.entity_id
_entity_poly.type
_entity_poly.pdbx_seq_one_letter_code
_entity_poly.pdbx_strand_id
1 'polypeptide(L)'
;MSILDIGIAFMVFVGLWRGFQAGAIKTAMSLVAWFVALIVASALAKEFSPLFVGVVDNEVLQISLAFLVIVLIIVSITHVISWLALKTLKFLKLGFLDNILGGILGAGKGVLKVLIILSIASPLLIKLPQWQESILAQNLLPLAPVAQALLTEVLGEAWNQVENPYQ
;
A
#
# COMPACT_ATOMS: atom_id res chain seq x y z
N MET A 1 -13.76 18.56 9.29
CA MET A 1 -13.03 17.74 8.29
C MET A 1 -11.59 18.20 8.30
N SER A 2 -10.70 17.32 8.66
CA SER A 2 -9.26 17.59 8.70
C SER A 2 -8.67 17.56 7.29
N ILE A 3 -7.52 18.22 7.10
CA ILE A 3 -6.73 18.10 5.84
C ILE A 3 -6.39 16.64 5.56
N LEU A 4 -6.21 15.83 6.60
CA LEU A 4 -6.02 14.38 6.48
C LEU A 4 -7.22 13.68 5.86
N ASP A 5 -8.45 14.06 6.24
CA ASP A 5 -9.67 13.48 5.67
C ASP A 5 -9.76 13.75 4.17
N ILE A 6 -9.40 14.95 3.74
CA ILE A 6 -9.39 15.33 2.32
C ILE A 6 -8.34 14.49 1.57
N GLY A 7 -7.15 14.32 2.13
CA GLY A 7 -6.09 13.50 1.55
C GLY A 7 -6.50 12.02 1.42
N ILE A 8 -7.10 11.45 2.46
CA ILE A 8 -7.60 10.07 2.47
C ILE A 8 -8.70 9.90 1.42
N ALA A 9 -9.72 10.79 1.43
CA ALA A 9 -10.81 10.75 0.48
C ALA A 9 -10.32 10.89 -0.96
N PHE A 10 -9.36 11.77 -1.21
CA PHE A 10 -8.75 11.96 -2.53
C PHE A 10 -8.02 10.70 -3.00
N MET A 11 -7.25 10.04 -2.13
CA MET A 11 -6.54 8.81 -2.48
C MET A 11 -7.51 7.66 -2.80
N VAL A 12 -8.58 7.51 -2.01
CA VAL A 12 -9.61 6.50 -2.24
C VAL A 12 -10.36 6.81 -3.55
N PHE A 13 -10.71 8.08 -3.79
CA PHE A 13 -11.37 8.50 -5.02
C PHE A 13 -10.52 8.25 -6.26
N VAL A 14 -9.22 8.58 -6.22
CA VAL A 14 -8.29 8.27 -7.31
C VAL A 14 -8.18 6.76 -7.52
N GLY A 15 -8.20 5.97 -6.45
CA GLY A 15 -8.23 4.51 -6.52
C GLY A 15 -9.49 4.00 -7.24
N LEU A 16 -10.66 4.51 -6.84
CA LEU A 16 -11.95 4.19 -7.46
C LEU A 16 -11.97 4.56 -8.94
N TRP A 17 -11.58 5.79 -9.27
CA TRP A 17 -11.57 6.29 -10.63
C TRP A 17 -10.66 5.46 -11.55
N ARG A 18 -9.44 5.20 -11.11
CA ARG A 18 -8.49 4.35 -11.84
C ARG A 18 -8.97 2.91 -11.99
N GLY A 19 -9.58 2.37 -10.94
CA GLY A 19 -10.17 1.02 -10.97
C GLY A 19 -11.32 0.94 -11.97
N PHE A 20 -12.21 1.94 -11.98
CA PHE A 20 -13.31 2.03 -12.92
C PHE A 20 -12.83 2.09 -14.39
N GLN A 21 -11.80 2.87 -14.67
CA GLN A 21 -11.22 2.94 -16.01
C GLN A 21 -10.47 1.66 -16.41
N ALA A 22 -9.87 0.99 -15.46
CA ALA A 22 -9.04 -0.18 -15.71
C ALA A 22 -9.84 -1.47 -15.88
N GLY A 23 -11.03 -1.55 -15.26
CA GLY A 23 -11.87 -2.74 -15.16
C GLY A 23 -11.46 -3.67 -14.01
N ALA A 24 -12.37 -4.59 -13.65
CA ALA A 24 -12.20 -5.49 -12.51
C ALA A 24 -11.00 -6.43 -12.68
N ILE A 25 -10.85 -7.05 -13.84
CA ILE A 25 -9.78 -8.03 -14.07
C ILE A 25 -8.40 -7.38 -13.88
N LYS A 26 -8.19 -6.23 -14.50
CA LYS A 26 -6.91 -5.52 -14.38
C LYS A 26 -6.66 -5.04 -12.95
N THR A 27 -7.69 -4.57 -12.28
CA THR A 27 -7.60 -4.09 -10.90
C THR A 27 -7.34 -5.24 -9.93
N ALA A 28 -8.01 -6.40 -10.11
CA ALA A 28 -7.77 -7.61 -9.34
C ALA A 28 -6.34 -8.14 -9.52
N MET A 29 -5.87 -8.25 -10.77
CA MET A 29 -4.47 -8.64 -11.04
C MET A 29 -3.47 -7.69 -10.38
N SER A 30 -3.76 -6.38 -10.40
CA SER A 30 -2.93 -5.39 -9.74
C SER A 30 -2.98 -5.50 -8.21
N LEU A 31 -4.10 -5.91 -7.61
CA LEU A 31 -4.18 -6.20 -6.18
C LEU A 31 -3.34 -7.40 -5.80
N VAL A 32 -3.50 -8.53 -6.52
CA VAL A 32 -2.69 -9.73 -6.31
C VAL A 32 -1.21 -9.41 -6.43
N ALA A 33 -0.81 -8.62 -7.43
CA ALA A 33 0.56 -8.18 -7.60
C ALA A 33 1.09 -7.40 -6.39
N TRP A 34 0.26 -6.55 -5.80
CA TRP A 34 0.60 -5.81 -4.58
C TRP A 34 0.82 -6.75 -3.39
N PHE A 35 -0.08 -7.73 -3.17
CA PHE A 35 0.09 -8.71 -2.10
C PHE A 35 1.36 -9.55 -2.30
N VAL A 36 1.61 -10.02 -3.51
CA VAL A 36 2.83 -10.75 -3.84
C VAL A 36 4.06 -9.88 -3.59
N ALA A 37 4.02 -8.60 -4.00
CA ALA A 37 5.13 -7.69 -3.78
C ALA A 37 5.42 -7.49 -2.29
N LEU A 38 4.37 -7.33 -1.47
CA LEU A 38 4.53 -7.19 -0.02
C LEU A 38 5.13 -8.45 0.62
N ILE A 39 4.63 -9.64 0.27
CA ILE A 39 5.13 -10.92 0.79
C ILE A 39 6.60 -11.12 0.40
N VAL A 40 6.95 -10.92 -0.87
CA VAL A 40 8.33 -11.11 -1.33
C VAL A 40 9.26 -10.05 -0.75
N ALA A 41 8.81 -8.80 -0.66
CA ALA A 41 9.61 -7.75 -0.05
C ALA A 41 9.85 -8.02 1.45
N SER A 42 8.84 -8.54 2.17
CA SER A 42 9.01 -8.91 3.58
C SER A 42 10.07 -9.99 3.77
N ALA A 43 10.05 -11.00 2.90
CA ALA A 43 11.02 -12.11 2.97
C ALA A 43 12.46 -11.67 2.65
N LEU A 44 12.61 -10.75 1.68
CA LEU A 44 13.92 -10.39 1.14
C LEU A 44 14.52 -9.09 1.71
N ALA A 45 13.73 -8.23 2.38
CA ALA A 45 14.19 -6.92 2.83
C ALA A 45 15.42 -7.01 3.74
N LYS A 46 15.48 -7.98 4.65
CA LYS A 46 16.62 -8.20 5.54
C LYS A 46 17.89 -8.61 4.79
N GLU A 47 17.76 -9.48 3.79
CA GLU A 47 18.92 -9.95 3.00
C GLU A 47 19.49 -8.85 2.11
N PHE A 48 18.65 -7.95 1.64
CA PHE A 48 19.04 -6.84 0.77
C PHE A 48 19.37 -5.54 1.53
N SER A 49 19.07 -5.46 2.84
CA SER A 49 19.38 -4.27 3.66
C SER A 49 20.87 -3.88 3.66
N PRO A 50 21.86 -4.81 3.63
CA PRO A 50 23.28 -4.44 3.63
C PRO A 50 23.70 -3.60 2.42
N LEU A 51 22.94 -3.65 1.32
CA LEU A 51 23.23 -2.81 0.13
C LEU A 51 23.04 -1.30 0.43
N PHE A 52 22.33 -0.97 1.50
CA PHE A 52 22.02 0.41 1.88
C PHE A 52 22.90 0.95 3.03
N VAL A 53 23.85 0.17 3.54
CA VAL A 53 24.79 0.59 4.61
C VAL A 53 25.58 1.85 4.24
N GLY A 54 25.87 2.05 2.95
CA GLY A 54 26.57 3.27 2.48
C GLY A 54 25.65 4.49 2.30
N VAL A 55 24.33 4.32 2.43
CA VAL A 55 23.34 5.39 2.21
C VAL A 55 22.73 5.86 3.53
N VAL A 56 22.56 4.95 4.49
CA VAL A 56 21.93 5.22 5.79
C VAL A 56 22.57 4.36 6.86
N ASP A 57 22.92 4.98 8.01
CA ASP A 57 23.58 4.29 9.13
C ASP A 57 22.62 3.50 10.03
N ASN A 58 21.31 3.75 9.93
CA ASN A 58 20.29 3.13 10.77
C ASN A 58 19.76 1.85 10.11
N GLU A 59 19.87 0.70 10.81
CA GLU A 59 19.44 -0.61 10.34
C GLU A 59 17.95 -0.65 9.96
N VAL A 60 17.09 0.00 10.74
CA VAL A 60 15.64 0.09 10.45
C VAL A 60 15.39 0.79 9.13
N LEU A 61 16.10 1.87 8.86
CA LEU A 61 15.99 2.62 7.61
C LEU A 61 16.57 1.82 6.43
N GLN A 62 17.64 1.05 6.63
CA GLN A 62 18.21 0.17 5.60
C GLN A 62 17.20 -0.90 5.18
N ILE A 63 16.56 -1.57 6.15
CA ILE A 63 15.52 -2.57 5.88
C ILE A 63 14.31 -1.92 5.20
N SER A 64 13.89 -0.75 5.66
CA SER A 64 12.75 -0.03 5.08
C SER A 64 13.02 0.40 3.63
N LEU A 65 14.24 0.85 3.33
CA LEU A 65 14.64 1.20 1.96
C LEU A 65 14.70 -0.04 1.06
N ALA A 66 15.31 -1.13 1.55
CA ALA A 66 15.35 -2.40 0.83
C ALA A 66 13.93 -2.89 0.51
N PHE A 67 13.05 -2.88 1.50
CA PHE A 67 11.64 -3.23 1.32
C PHE A 67 10.96 -2.37 0.24
N LEU A 68 11.10 -1.05 0.34
CA LEU A 68 10.49 -0.12 -0.62
C LEU A 68 10.99 -0.38 -2.04
N VAL A 69 12.30 -0.57 -2.22
CA VAL A 69 12.90 -0.83 -3.53
C VAL A 69 12.41 -2.15 -4.10
N ILE A 70 12.35 -3.22 -3.30
CA ILE A 70 11.85 -4.53 -3.74
C ILE A 70 10.37 -4.42 -4.16
N VAL A 71 9.53 -3.75 -3.36
CA VAL A 71 8.12 -3.51 -3.72
C VAL A 71 8.01 -2.78 -5.05
N LEU A 72 8.80 -1.71 -5.26
CA LEU A 72 8.78 -0.95 -6.51
C LEU A 72 9.20 -1.79 -7.71
N ILE A 73 10.22 -2.62 -7.56
CA ILE A 73 10.69 -3.52 -8.62
C ILE A 73 9.60 -4.53 -8.98
N ILE A 74 9.03 -5.23 -7.99
CA ILE A 74 8.02 -6.27 -8.24
C ILE A 74 6.76 -5.67 -8.86
N VAL A 75 6.28 -4.54 -8.32
CA VAL A 75 5.11 -3.82 -8.87
C VAL A 75 5.38 -3.38 -10.31
N SER A 76 6.58 -2.89 -10.61
CA SER A 76 6.95 -2.46 -11.95
C SER A 76 6.99 -3.64 -12.94
N ILE A 77 7.62 -4.75 -12.55
CA ILE A 77 7.68 -5.98 -13.37
C ILE A 77 6.26 -6.50 -13.63
N THR A 78 5.45 -6.59 -12.58
CA THR A 78 4.07 -7.07 -12.72
C THR A 78 3.22 -6.13 -13.58
N HIS A 79 3.50 -4.84 -13.55
CA HIS A 79 2.82 -3.86 -14.42
C HIS A 79 3.13 -4.09 -15.90
N VAL A 80 4.40 -4.36 -16.21
CA VAL A 80 4.85 -4.69 -17.57
C VAL A 80 4.22 -6.00 -18.05
N ILE A 81 4.23 -7.05 -17.21
CA ILE A 81 3.62 -8.35 -17.54
C ILE A 81 2.11 -8.20 -17.75
N SER A 82 1.42 -7.45 -16.87
CA SER A 82 -0.02 -7.18 -16.99
C SER A 82 -0.35 -6.39 -18.26
N TRP A 83 0.48 -5.43 -18.64
CA TRP A 83 0.30 -4.66 -19.88
C TRP A 83 0.42 -5.56 -21.11
N LEU A 84 1.41 -6.46 -21.12
CA LEU A 84 1.61 -7.42 -22.21
C LEU A 84 0.45 -8.43 -22.32
N ALA A 85 0.03 -9.00 -21.18
CA ALA A 85 -1.09 -9.94 -21.10
C ALA A 85 -2.41 -9.30 -21.54
N LEU A 86 -2.71 -8.07 -21.09
CA LEU A 86 -3.94 -7.37 -21.45
C LEU A 86 -3.97 -6.93 -22.92
N LYS A 87 -2.81 -6.72 -23.55
CA LYS A 87 -2.74 -6.43 -24.98
C LYS A 87 -3.22 -7.64 -25.80
N THR A 88 -3.00 -8.85 -25.27
CA THR A 88 -3.48 -10.10 -25.87
C THR A 88 -4.96 -10.37 -25.55
N LEU A 89 -5.46 -9.90 -24.39
CA LEU A 89 -6.84 -10.11 -23.92
C LEU A 89 -7.83 -9.02 -24.40
N LYS A 90 -7.44 -8.12 -25.28
CA LYS A 90 -8.32 -7.06 -25.84
C LYS A 90 -9.62 -7.56 -26.51
N PHE A 91 -9.75 -8.87 -26.72
CA PHE A 91 -10.97 -9.48 -27.28
C PHE A 91 -12.12 -9.66 -26.29
N LEU A 92 -11.85 -9.60 -24.99
CA LEU A 92 -12.90 -9.62 -23.99
C LEU A 92 -13.42 -8.19 -23.78
N LYS A 93 -14.43 -7.81 -24.57
CA LYS A 93 -15.26 -6.62 -24.29
C LYS A 93 -16.03 -6.87 -23.00
N LEU A 94 -15.37 -6.72 -21.89
CA LEU A 94 -16.00 -6.74 -20.58
C LEU A 94 -16.76 -5.41 -20.44
N GLY A 95 -18.07 -5.53 -20.22
CA GLY A 95 -19.00 -4.42 -20.28
C GLY A 95 -18.93 -3.51 -19.05
N PHE A 96 -19.91 -2.64 -18.91
CA PHE A 96 -20.06 -1.66 -17.83
C PHE A 96 -19.95 -2.26 -16.42
N LEU A 97 -20.38 -3.50 -16.20
CA LEU A 97 -20.25 -4.23 -14.93
C LEU A 97 -18.79 -4.45 -14.52
N ASP A 98 -17.89 -4.76 -15.47
CA ASP A 98 -16.45 -4.90 -15.20
C ASP A 98 -15.86 -3.58 -14.69
N ASN A 99 -16.28 -2.47 -15.24
CA ASN A 99 -15.81 -1.14 -14.81
C ASN A 99 -16.31 -0.80 -13.39
N ILE A 100 -17.57 -1.11 -13.05
CA ILE A 100 -18.09 -0.89 -11.69
C ILE A 100 -17.33 -1.72 -10.67
N LEU A 101 -17.18 -3.02 -10.93
CA LEU A 101 -16.41 -3.91 -10.06
C LEU A 101 -14.94 -3.46 -9.97
N GLY A 102 -14.39 -2.99 -11.08
CA GLY A 102 -13.06 -2.39 -11.11
C GLY A 102 -12.95 -1.16 -10.21
N GLY A 103 -13.97 -0.32 -10.19
CA GLY A 103 -14.06 0.84 -9.31
C GLY A 103 -14.07 0.45 -7.83
N ILE A 104 -14.89 -0.54 -7.45
CA ILE A 104 -14.97 -1.05 -6.08
C ILE A 104 -13.61 -1.62 -5.62
N LEU A 105 -12.99 -2.47 -6.44
CA LEU A 105 -11.66 -3.02 -6.18
C LEU A 105 -10.60 -1.93 -6.11
N GLY A 106 -10.71 -0.91 -6.96
CA GLY A 106 -9.82 0.23 -6.98
C GLY A 106 -9.94 1.09 -5.73
N ALA A 107 -11.15 1.29 -5.20
CA ALA A 107 -11.39 1.95 -3.92
C ALA A 107 -10.76 1.15 -2.77
N GLY A 108 -10.96 -0.18 -2.72
CA GLY A 108 -10.33 -1.07 -1.75
C GLY A 108 -8.79 -0.96 -1.78
N LYS A 109 -8.20 -0.93 -2.97
CA LYS A 109 -6.76 -0.68 -3.14
C LYS A 109 -6.34 0.71 -2.66
N GLY A 110 -7.19 1.72 -2.84
CA GLY A 110 -6.98 3.07 -2.31
C GLY A 110 -6.94 3.06 -0.79
N VAL A 111 -7.91 2.41 -0.14
CA VAL A 111 -7.97 2.23 1.32
C VAL A 111 -6.74 1.49 1.84
N LEU A 112 -6.34 0.38 1.19
CA LEU A 112 -5.15 -0.37 1.59
C LEU A 112 -3.88 0.49 1.57
N LYS A 113 -3.70 1.30 0.53
CA LYS A 113 -2.58 2.25 0.45
C LYS A 113 -2.61 3.29 1.56
N VAL A 114 -3.80 3.84 1.84
CA VAL A 114 -4.00 4.79 2.94
C VAL A 114 -3.61 4.14 4.27
N LEU A 115 -4.07 2.91 4.54
CA LEU A 115 -3.74 2.18 5.76
C LEU A 115 -2.23 1.99 5.91
N ILE A 116 -1.53 1.59 4.86
CA ILE A 116 -0.06 1.42 4.87
C ILE A 116 0.62 2.77 5.15
N ILE A 117 0.22 3.84 4.47
CA ILE A 117 0.80 5.17 4.67
C ILE A 117 0.52 5.68 6.09
N LEU A 118 -0.71 5.54 6.59
CA LEU A 118 -1.06 5.95 7.95
C LEU A 118 -0.28 5.15 8.99
N SER A 119 -0.09 3.85 8.79
CA SER A 119 0.68 3.00 9.70
C SER A 119 2.15 3.40 9.76
N ILE A 120 2.78 3.69 8.63
CA ILE A 120 4.18 4.14 8.57
C ILE A 120 4.33 5.57 9.11
N ALA A 121 3.39 6.44 8.79
CA ALA A 121 3.44 7.86 9.16
C ALA A 121 2.87 8.13 10.58
N SER A 122 2.21 7.14 11.20
CA SER A 122 1.56 7.30 12.50
C SER A 122 2.47 7.91 13.59
N PRO A 123 3.75 7.52 13.76
CA PRO A 123 4.61 8.11 14.80
C PRO A 123 4.81 9.62 14.63
N LEU A 124 4.72 10.11 13.40
CA LEU A 124 4.81 11.52 13.08
C LEU A 124 3.45 12.22 13.18
N LEU A 125 2.40 11.55 12.71
CA LEU A 125 1.05 12.11 12.58
C LEU A 125 0.33 12.25 13.94
N ILE A 126 0.57 11.35 14.89
CA ILE A 126 -0.05 11.40 16.23
C ILE A 126 0.28 12.71 16.97
N LYS A 127 1.45 13.29 16.71
CA LYS A 127 1.87 14.57 17.30
C LYS A 127 1.15 15.78 16.68
N LEU A 128 0.40 15.58 15.60
CA LEU A 128 -0.31 16.67 14.92
C LEU A 128 -1.75 16.76 15.40
N PRO A 129 -2.25 17.99 15.70
CA PRO A 129 -3.66 18.20 16.09
C PRO A 129 -4.66 17.66 15.06
N GLN A 130 -4.29 17.68 13.77
CA GLN A 130 -5.14 17.23 12.68
C GLN A 130 -5.43 15.72 12.71
N TRP A 131 -4.60 14.93 13.42
CA TRP A 131 -4.84 13.49 13.62
C TRP A 131 -6.06 13.25 14.51
N GLN A 132 -6.17 13.99 15.60
CA GLN A 132 -7.27 13.86 16.55
C GLN A 132 -8.61 14.37 15.97
N GLU A 133 -8.55 15.29 15.03
CA GLU A 133 -9.72 15.86 14.34
C GLU A 133 -10.14 15.06 13.10
N SER A 134 -9.35 14.06 12.68
CA SER A 134 -9.64 13.26 11.49
C SER A 134 -10.64 12.16 11.80
N ILE A 135 -11.84 12.26 11.22
CA ILE A 135 -12.90 11.26 11.33
C ILE A 135 -12.53 10.00 10.55
N LEU A 136 -11.93 10.15 9.38
CA LEU A 136 -11.57 9.02 8.52
C LEU A 136 -10.39 8.23 9.09
N ALA A 137 -9.37 8.91 9.64
CA ALA A 137 -8.26 8.22 10.27
C ALA A 137 -8.72 7.38 11.47
N GLN A 138 -9.60 7.93 12.31
CA GLN A 138 -10.16 7.20 13.46
C GLN A 138 -11.05 6.02 13.05
N ASN A 139 -11.85 6.15 11.99
CA ASN A 139 -12.68 5.05 11.47
C ASN A 139 -11.86 3.96 10.77
N LEU A 140 -10.67 4.27 10.29
CA LEU A 140 -9.74 3.30 9.71
C LEU A 140 -8.88 2.60 10.77
N LEU A 141 -8.77 3.14 11.98
CA LEU A 141 -8.05 2.53 13.10
C LEU A 141 -8.42 1.06 13.38
N PRO A 142 -9.71 0.64 13.34
CA PRO A 142 -10.06 -0.77 13.54
C PRO A 142 -9.47 -1.72 12.50
N LEU A 143 -9.07 -1.19 11.33
CA LEU A 143 -8.38 -1.95 10.28
C LEU A 143 -6.84 -1.90 10.43
N ALA A 144 -6.34 -1.11 11.37
CA ALA A 144 -4.92 -0.99 11.66
C ALA A 144 -4.24 -2.33 12.03
N PRO A 145 -4.89 -3.27 12.76
CA PRO A 145 -4.28 -4.57 13.07
C PRO A 145 -3.87 -5.35 11.81
N VAL A 146 -4.61 -5.22 10.72
CA VAL A 146 -4.26 -5.86 9.44
C VAL A 146 -2.98 -5.24 8.85
N ALA A 147 -2.89 -3.91 8.85
CA ALA A 147 -1.69 -3.21 8.40
C ALA A 147 -0.51 -3.45 9.35
N GLN A 148 -0.74 -3.50 10.66
CA GLN A 148 0.28 -3.82 11.67
C GLN A 148 0.81 -5.24 11.52
N ALA A 149 -0.06 -6.24 11.31
CA ALA A 149 0.37 -7.60 11.07
C ALA A 149 1.31 -7.71 9.87
N LEU A 150 0.96 -7.03 8.77
CA LEU A 150 1.82 -6.94 7.59
C LEU A 150 3.14 -6.23 7.89
N LEU A 151 3.11 -5.12 8.64
CA LEU A 151 4.32 -4.36 8.98
C LEU A 151 5.20 -5.11 9.99
N THR A 152 4.62 -5.82 10.95
CA THR A 152 5.37 -6.63 11.92
C THR A 152 6.06 -7.80 11.23
N GLU A 153 5.36 -8.44 10.28
CA GLU A 153 5.94 -9.52 9.48
C GLU A 153 7.09 -9.02 8.60
N VAL A 154 6.97 -7.79 8.08
CA VAL A 154 7.94 -7.17 7.17
C VAL A 154 9.15 -6.61 7.92
N LEU A 155 8.92 -5.81 8.95
CA LEU A 155 9.96 -5.08 9.68
C LEU A 155 10.49 -5.87 10.88
N GLY A 156 9.82 -6.97 11.27
CA GLY A 156 10.21 -7.83 12.38
C GLY A 156 10.42 -7.05 13.69
N GLU A 157 11.50 -7.37 14.41
CA GLU A 157 11.82 -6.73 15.69
C GLU A 157 12.08 -5.23 15.59
N ALA A 158 12.47 -4.74 14.41
CA ALA A 158 12.69 -3.32 14.18
C ALA A 158 11.41 -2.49 14.34
N TRP A 159 10.23 -3.07 14.04
CA TRP A 159 8.94 -2.42 14.27
C TRP A 159 8.62 -2.26 15.76
N ASN A 160 9.03 -3.22 16.59
CA ASN A 160 8.78 -3.17 18.04
C ASN A 160 9.61 -2.10 18.77
N GLN A 161 10.68 -1.59 18.12
CA GLN A 161 11.49 -0.48 18.62
C GLN A 161 10.91 0.90 18.26
N VAL A 162 10.02 0.95 17.28
CA VAL A 162 9.23 2.14 16.99
C VAL A 162 8.07 2.14 17.97
N GLU A 163 8.00 3.19 18.83
CA GLU A 163 6.92 3.37 19.80
C GLU A 163 5.57 3.09 19.13
N ASN A 164 4.89 2.02 19.55
CA ASN A 164 3.66 1.58 18.90
C ASN A 164 2.56 2.60 19.23
N PRO A 165 2.07 3.37 18.25
CA PRO A 165 1.12 4.43 18.50
C PRO A 165 -0.29 3.93 18.86
N TYR A 166 -0.49 2.61 18.90
CA TYR A 166 -1.77 1.95 19.14
C TYR A 166 -1.81 1.15 20.45
N GLN A 167 -0.76 1.29 21.30
CA GLN A 167 -0.73 0.79 22.68
C GLN A 167 -1.05 1.89 23.68
#